data_b56c89f7f877201735ae8f6e4ade7af4
#
_entry.id   b56c89f7f877201735ae8f6e4ade7af4
#
_cell.length_a   1.000
_cell.length_b   1.000
_cell.length_c   1.000
_cell.angle_alpha   90.00
_cell.angle_beta   90.00
_cell.angle_gamma   90.00
#
_symmetry.space_group_name_H-M   'P 1'
#
loop_
_entity.id
_entity.type
_entity.pdbx_description
1 polymer ?
#
loop_
_entity_poly.entity_id
_entity_poly.type
_entity_poly.pdbx_seq_one_letter_code
_entity_poly.pdbx_strand_id
1 'polypeptide(L)'
;VTLTPAPEDQFTFGLWTVGYNGTDPFGGPTRAPLDVVHVIEKLASYGAYGLTFHDDDLFAFGSTSDERRHQIDRLKAACDATGLKVPMITTNLFSQPVFKDGGFTSNDRSVRRFALRKVLRNIDLAAELGAKIFVMWGGREGAEYDAAKDIRSALERYREAVNLLGQYVVDKGYDIKFAIEPKPNEPRGDILLPTVGHALAFISSLERPEMVGLNPEVGHEQMAGLNYATAIAQALYHGKLFHLDLNGQRGIKYDQDLVFGHGDLHNAFALVDLLENGGPDGGRAYEGMRHFDYKPSRTEDETGVWDSVQANMRTYLLLKERAKAFRADPEVQEVLAAARVPELSVPTLGDGEGYTELLADRSAWEEFDSGAYYNGKGFGFVRLQQLATEHLLGAR
;
A
#
# COMPACT_ATOMS: atom_id res chain seq x y z
N VAL A 1 -2.21 -27.63 -0.41
CA VAL A 1 -1.93 -26.18 -0.57
C VAL A 1 -0.42 -26.01 -0.53
N THR A 2 0.16 -25.52 -1.61
CA THR A 2 1.58 -25.18 -1.65
C THR A 2 1.72 -23.79 -1.04
N LEU A 3 2.41 -23.70 0.11
CA LEU A 3 2.69 -22.42 0.81
C LEU A 3 4.11 -21.92 0.52
N THR A 4 4.65 -22.28 -0.65
CA THR A 4 5.94 -21.81 -1.13
C THR A 4 5.69 -20.69 -2.13
N PRO A 5 6.30 -19.52 -1.94
CA PRO A 5 6.17 -18.41 -2.88
C PRO A 5 6.64 -18.79 -4.29
N ALA A 6 5.95 -18.29 -5.30
CA ALA A 6 6.36 -18.33 -6.69
C ALA A 6 6.81 -16.94 -7.14
N PRO A 7 7.64 -16.81 -8.20
CA PRO A 7 8.10 -15.50 -8.68
C PRO A 7 6.95 -14.55 -9.04
N GLU A 8 5.81 -15.08 -9.47
CA GLU A 8 4.62 -14.33 -9.84
C GLU A 8 3.92 -13.67 -8.65
N ASP A 9 4.15 -14.17 -7.43
CA ASP A 9 3.59 -13.57 -6.21
C ASP A 9 4.24 -12.22 -5.90
N GLN A 10 5.44 -11.99 -6.40
CA GLN A 10 6.20 -10.73 -6.29
C GLN A 10 6.25 -10.18 -4.85
N PHE A 11 6.51 -11.06 -3.88
CA PHE A 11 6.63 -10.67 -2.47
C PHE A 11 7.89 -9.86 -2.21
N THR A 12 7.75 -8.68 -1.63
CA THR A 12 8.85 -7.79 -1.29
C THR A 12 8.80 -7.35 0.17
N PHE A 13 9.97 -7.00 0.73
CA PHE A 13 10.13 -6.63 2.13
C PHE A 13 11.02 -5.40 2.25
N GLY A 14 10.66 -4.49 3.16
CA GLY A 14 11.47 -3.33 3.50
C GLY A 14 12.68 -3.71 4.38
N LEU A 15 13.84 -3.09 4.17
CA LEU A 15 14.95 -3.22 5.11
C LEU A 15 14.57 -2.68 6.50
N TRP A 16 13.71 -1.66 6.56
CA TRP A 16 13.18 -1.13 7.83
C TRP A 16 12.26 -2.10 8.55
N THR A 17 11.64 -3.06 7.84
CA THR A 17 10.77 -4.08 8.43
C THR A 17 11.61 -5.21 9.04
N VAL A 18 12.38 -5.92 8.21
CA VAL A 18 13.23 -7.03 8.69
C VAL A 18 14.39 -6.55 9.56
N GLY A 19 14.89 -5.34 9.34
CA GLY A 19 15.91 -4.69 10.15
C GLY A 19 15.38 -3.98 11.41
N TYR A 20 14.06 -3.99 11.64
CA TYR A 20 13.48 -3.37 12.83
C TYR A 20 14.04 -4.01 14.10
N ASN A 21 14.73 -3.23 14.90
CA ASN A 21 15.48 -3.69 16.06
C ASN A 21 14.70 -3.73 17.38
N GLY A 22 13.38 -3.48 17.32
CA GLY A 22 12.51 -3.47 18.50
C GLY A 22 12.51 -2.16 19.29
N THR A 23 13.04 -1.06 18.75
CA THR A 23 12.94 0.28 19.37
C THR A 23 11.50 0.80 19.29
N ASP A 24 10.98 1.35 20.39
CA ASP A 24 9.70 2.04 20.46
C ASP A 24 9.85 3.40 21.17
N PRO A 25 8.81 4.24 21.27
CA PRO A 25 8.90 5.53 21.95
C PRO A 25 9.29 5.45 23.42
N PHE A 26 9.22 4.26 24.05
CA PHE A 26 9.44 4.04 25.48
C PHE A 26 10.66 3.17 25.78
N GLY A 27 11.31 2.59 24.77
CA GLY A 27 12.44 1.71 24.99
C GLY A 27 13.38 1.59 23.81
N GLY A 28 14.67 1.39 24.11
CA GLY A 28 15.72 1.16 23.12
C GLY A 28 15.60 -0.22 22.44
N PRO A 29 16.57 -0.58 21.57
CA PRO A 29 16.53 -1.81 20.79
C PRO A 29 16.59 -3.06 21.66
N THR A 30 15.92 -4.13 21.20
CA THR A 30 15.97 -5.47 21.82
C THR A 30 16.70 -6.49 20.94
N ARG A 31 17.06 -6.10 19.72
CA ARG A 31 17.83 -6.91 18.76
C ARG A 31 19.01 -6.12 18.20
N ALA A 32 20.06 -6.84 17.82
CA ALA A 32 21.17 -6.26 17.07
C ALA A 32 20.74 -5.89 15.64
N PRO A 33 21.34 -4.87 15.03
CA PRO A 33 21.14 -4.60 13.61
C PRO A 33 21.58 -5.79 12.75
N LEU A 34 20.84 -6.09 11.70
CA LEU A 34 21.18 -7.11 10.72
C LEU A 34 22.05 -6.50 9.59
N ASP A 35 23.01 -7.27 9.10
CA ASP A 35 23.79 -6.89 7.92
C ASP A 35 22.96 -7.03 6.65
N VAL A 36 23.05 -6.08 5.73
CA VAL A 36 22.24 -6.03 4.51
C VAL A 36 22.46 -7.27 3.62
N VAL A 37 23.69 -7.79 3.54
CA VAL A 37 24.00 -8.99 2.74
C VAL A 37 23.29 -10.20 3.34
N HIS A 38 23.39 -10.38 4.66
CA HIS A 38 22.68 -11.43 5.40
C HIS A 38 21.16 -11.35 5.18
N VAL A 39 20.57 -10.15 5.22
CA VAL A 39 19.14 -9.94 4.95
C VAL A 39 18.77 -10.39 3.54
N ILE A 40 19.56 -10.00 2.53
CA ILE A 40 19.33 -10.38 1.13
C ILE A 40 19.38 -11.90 0.95
N GLU A 41 20.40 -12.55 1.49
CA GLU A 41 20.56 -14.02 1.42
C GLU A 41 19.38 -14.74 2.09
N LYS A 42 18.93 -14.27 3.24
CA LYS A 42 17.79 -14.83 3.97
C LYS A 42 16.48 -14.65 3.20
N LEU A 43 16.17 -13.44 2.74
CA LEU A 43 14.97 -13.18 1.96
C LEU A 43 14.92 -14.05 0.69
N ALA A 44 16.03 -14.15 -0.03
CA ALA A 44 16.13 -15.01 -1.20
C ALA A 44 15.91 -16.48 -0.84
N SER A 45 16.46 -16.96 0.28
CA SER A 45 16.29 -18.36 0.72
C SER A 45 14.83 -18.72 1.07
N TYR A 46 14.02 -17.72 1.42
CA TYR A 46 12.57 -17.90 1.68
C TYR A 46 11.70 -17.69 0.43
N GLY A 47 12.30 -17.33 -0.71
CA GLY A 47 11.58 -17.16 -1.97
C GLY A 47 10.97 -15.76 -2.14
N ALA A 48 11.46 -14.74 -1.43
CA ALA A 48 11.09 -13.36 -1.70
C ALA A 48 11.54 -12.94 -3.11
N TYR A 49 10.73 -12.10 -3.76
CA TYR A 49 11.04 -11.53 -5.07
C TYR A 49 12.05 -10.38 -4.97
N GLY A 50 11.93 -9.56 -3.92
CA GLY A 50 12.76 -8.38 -3.79
C GLY A 50 12.78 -7.78 -2.41
N LEU A 51 13.65 -6.78 -2.27
CA LEU A 51 13.73 -5.91 -1.10
C LEU A 51 13.51 -4.46 -1.51
N THR A 52 13.13 -3.66 -0.54
CA THR A 52 12.91 -2.22 -0.64
C THR A 52 13.64 -1.52 0.51
N PHE A 53 13.90 -0.22 0.43
CA PHE A 53 14.57 0.47 1.52
C PHE A 53 14.39 1.99 1.46
N HIS A 54 14.51 2.65 2.62
CA HIS A 54 14.87 4.05 2.70
C HIS A 54 16.39 4.18 2.55
N ASP A 55 16.85 5.28 1.99
CA ASP A 55 18.28 5.52 1.86
C ASP A 55 19.05 5.37 3.20
N ASP A 56 18.44 5.82 4.31
CA ASP A 56 19.07 5.74 5.65
C ASP A 56 19.05 4.31 6.25
N ASP A 57 18.32 3.35 5.66
CA ASP A 57 18.41 1.93 6.03
C ASP A 57 19.66 1.27 5.45
N LEU A 58 20.16 1.78 4.32
CA LEU A 58 21.31 1.22 3.62
C LEU A 58 22.61 1.88 4.05
N PHE A 59 22.60 3.21 4.25
CA PHE A 59 23.77 3.96 4.69
C PHE A 59 23.39 5.10 5.66
N ALA A 60 24.22 5.33 6.67
CA ALA A 60 23.95 6.31 7.71
C ALA A 60 23.73 7.72 7.14
N PHE A 61 22.84 8.50 7.75
CA PHE A 61 22.65 9.90 7.43
C PHE A 61 23.96 10.69 7.59
N GLY A 62 24.32 11.46 6.60
CA GLY A 62 25.57 12.21 6.57
C GLY A 62 26.79 11.44 6.03
N SER A 63 26.61 10.18 5.60
CA SER A 63 27.68 9.41 4.97
C SER A 63 28.32 10.13 3.77
N THR A 64 29.62 9.97 3.61
CA THR A 64 30.37 10.43 2.45
C THR A 64 29.93 9.72 1.17
N SER A 65 30.35 10.21 0.03
CA SER A 65 30.07 9.58 -1.26
C SER A 65 30.68 8.18 -1.36
N ASP A 66 31.89 8.00 -0.81
CA ASP A 66 32.62 6.73 -0.86
C ASP A 66 31.97 5.68 0.05
N GLU A 67 31.55 6.06 1.27
CA GLU A 67 30.83 5.17 2.19
C GLU A 67 29.49 4.72 1.57
N ARG A 68 28.75 5.63 0.96
CA ARG A 68 27.50 5.28 0.26
C ARG A 68 27.75 4.36 -0.92
N ARG A 69 28.74 4.66 -1.76
CA ARG A 69 29.13 3.81 -2.89
C ARG A 69 29.47 2.41 -2.42
N HIS A 70 30.26 2.27 -1.37
CA HIS A 70 30.60 0.99 -0.79
C HIS A 70 29.36 0.16 -0.40
N GLN A 71 28.38 0.76 0.30
CA GLN A 71 27.16 0.04 0.68
C GLN A 71 26.28 -0.32 -0.53
N ILE A 72 26.18 0.57 -1.51
CA ILE A 72 25.45 0.30 -2.76
C ILE A 72 26.09 -0.87 -3.52
N ASP A 73 27.40 -0.90 -3.62
CA ASP A 73 28.13 -1.98 -4.32
C ASP A 73 27.95 -3.33 -3.59
N ARG A 74 27.95 -3.34 -2.25
CA ARG A 74 27.64 -4.54 -1.45
C ARG A 74 26.24 -5.06 -1.71
N LEU A 75 25.24 -4.16 -1.70
CA LEU A 75 23.84 -4.50 -1.99
C LEU A 75 23.71 -5.07 -3.40
N LYS A 76 24.28 -4.42 -4.42
CA LYS A 76 24.25 -4.89 -5.80
C LYS A 76 24.87 -6.28 -5.95
N ALA A 77 26.05 -6.50 -5.37
CA ALA A 77 26.73 -7.80 -5.43
C ALA A 77 25.88 -8.91 -4.78
N ALA A 78 25.23 -8.64 -3.65
CA ALA A 78 24.36 -9.61 -2.99
C ALA A 78 23.08 -9.88 -3.79
N CYS A 79 22.48 -8.84 -4.38
CA CYS A 79 21.32 -8.98 -5.27
C CYS A 79 21.67 -9.78 -6.53
N ASP A 80 22.81 -9.51 -7.16
CA ASP A 80 23.29 -10.25 -8.33
C ASP A 80 23.52 -11.73 -8.01
N ALA A 81 24.11 -12.02 -6.84
CA ALA A 81 24.37 -13.39 -6.39
C ALA A 81 23.11 -14.20 -6.07
N THR A 82 22.05 -13.55 -5.58
CA THR A 82 20.81 -14.21 -5.15
C THR A 82 19.68 -14.12 -6.16
N GLY A 83 19.75 -13.19 -7.11
CA GLY A 83 18.67 -12.88 -8.05
C GLY A 83 17.59 -11.97 -7.48
N LEU A 84 17.70 -11.55 -6.20
CA LEU A 84 16.76 -10.65 -5.55
C LEU A 84 16.72 -9.28 -6.24
N LYS A 85 15.54 -8.68 -6.38
CA LYS A 85 15.36 -7.39 -7.05
C LYS A 85 15.24 -6.24 -6.06
N VAL A 86 15.45 -5.01 -6.54
CA VAL A 86 15.14 -3.76 -5.83
C VAL A 86 14.08 -3.01 -6.65
N PRO A 87 12.80 -3.41 -6.57
CA PRO A 87 11.76 -2.86 -7.45
C PRO A 87 11.24 -1.50 -6.99
N MET A 88 11.43 -1.14 -5.72
CA MET A 88 11.00 0.13 -5.13
C MET A 88 12.06 0.62 -4.15
N ILE A 89 12.26 1.92 -4.09
CA ILE A 89 12.96 2.60 -3.00
C ILE A 89 12.18 3.84 -2.55
N THR A 90 12.56 4.38 -1.41
CA THR A 90 12.01 5.61 -0.85
C THR A 90 13.11 6.44 -0.19
N THR A 91 12.76 7.60 0.36
CA THR A 91 13.69 8.49 1.04
C THR A 91 13.22 8.80 2.45
N ASN A 92 14.09 8.62 3.43
CA ASN A 92 13.80 9.04 4.80
C ASN A 92 13.84 10.58 4.91
N LEU A 93 12.64 11.19 5.05
CA LEU A 93 12.44 12.61 5.33
C LEU A 93 11.76 12.82 6.70
N PHE A 94 11.97 11.91 7.65
CA PHE A 94 11.20 11.91 8.91
C PHE A 94 12.01 11.62 10.18
N SER A 95 13.02 10.77 10.14
CA SER A 95 13.72 10.33 11.36
C SER A 95 14.74 11.37 11.85
N GLN A 96 15.34 12.13 10.97
CA GLN A 96 16.40 13.07 11.34
C GLN A 96 15.82 14.39 11.88
N PRO A 97 16.45 15.02 12.90
CA PRO A 97 15.95 16.24 13.52
C PRO A 97 15.68 17.40 12.56
N VAL A 98 16.38 17.48 11.43
CA VAL A 98 16.17 18.49 10.39
C VAL A 98 14.75 18.43 9.80
N PHE A 99 14.12 17.27 9.80
CA PHE A 99 12.77 17.04 9.25
C PHE A 99 11.66 17.09 10.31
N LYS A 100 11.93 17.56 11.53
CA LYS A 100 10.93 17.57 12.61
C LYS A 100 9.63 18.31 12.26
N ASP A 101 9.67 19.26 11.31
CA ASP A 101 8.51 20.01 10.80
C ASP A 101 8.14 19.65 9.35
N GLY A 102 8.55 18.47 8.88
CA GLY A 102 8.37 18.03 7.51
C GLY A 102 9.60 18.22 6.63
N GLY A 103 9.61 17.58 5.49
CA GLY A 103 10.60 17.75 4.43
C GLY A 103 10.10 18.76 3.39
N PHE A 104 9.13 18.39 2.58
CA PHE A 104 8.60 19.22 1.49
C PHE A 104 7.70 20.35 1.98
N THR A 105 7.05 20.20 3.13
CA THR A 105 6.08 21.17 3.68
C THR A 105 6.59 21.91 4.91
N SER A 106 7.88 21.73 5.26
CA SER A 106 8.50 22.50 6.35
C SER A 106 8.28 24.01 6.17
N ASN A 107 8.01 24.71 7.26
CA ASN A 107 7.95 26.18 7.25
C ASN A 107 9.30 26.79 6.84
N ASP A 108 10.42 26.10 7.10
CA ASP A 108 11.75 26.55 6.69
C ASP A 108 12.04 26.17 5.23
N ARG A 109 12.21 27.19 4.38
CA ARG A 109 12.57 27.01 2.96
C ARG A 109 13.88 26.26 2.77
N SER A 110 14.85 26.42 3.66
CA SER A 110 16.15 25.73 3.56
C SER A 110 15.99 24.22 3.75
N VAL A 111 15.12 23.80 4.67
CA VAL A 111 14.77 22.39 4.89
C VAL A 111 14.07 21.82 3.65
N ARG A 112 13.11 22.55 3.05
CA ARG A 112 12.44 22.10 1.81
C ARG A 112 13.43 21.87 0.67
N ARG A 113 14.37 22.77 0.50
CA ARG A 113 15.44 22.61 -0.54
C ARG A 113 16.38 21.44 -0.23
N PHE A 114 16.74 21.25 1.03
CA PHE A 114 17.54 20.10 1.47
C PHE A 114 16.82 18.78 1.21
N ALA A 115 15.54 18.69 1.57
CA ALA A 115 14.70 17.52 1.30
C ALA A 115 14.64 17.18 -0.20
N LEU A 116 14.33 18.17 -1.06
CA LEU A 116 14.34 18.00 -2.50
C LEU A 116 15.69 17.48 -3.02
N ARG A 117 16.80 18.05 -2.55
CA ARG A 117 18.13 17.62 -2.96
C ARG A 117 18.43 16.16 -2.55
N LYS A 118 17.98 15.76 -1.34
CA LYS A 118 18.11 14.39 -0.85
C LYS A 118 17.32 13.42 -1.76
N VAL A 119 16.07 13.76 -2.08
CA VAL A 119 15.21 12.91 -2.93
C VAL A 119 15.75 12.81 -4.36
N LEU A 120 16.18 13.90 -4.99
CA LEU A 120 16.77 13.87 -6.33
C LEU A 120 17.93 12.89 -6.42
N ARG A 121 18.82 12.88 -5.42
CA ARG A 121 19.92 11.92 -5.35
C ARG A 121 19.44 10.46 -5.22
N ASN A 122 18.35 10.23 -4.51
CA ASN A 122 17.82 8.89 -4.34
C ASN A 122 17.00 8.42 -5.54
N ILE A 123 16.43 9.33 -6.33
CA ILE A 123 15.85 9.01 -7.65
C ILE A 123 16.95 8.52 -8.61
N ASP A 124 18.15 9.14 -8.59
CA ASP A 124 19.28 8.63 -9.37
C ASP A 124 19.70 7.22 -8.92
N LEU A 125 19.68 6.97 -7.61
CA LEU A 125 19.95 5.63 -7.05
C LEU A 125 18.85 4.63 -7.46
N ALA A 126 17.58 5.03 -7.44
CA ALA A 126 16.47 4.21 -7.91
C ALA A 126 16.68 3.75 -9.36
N ALA A 127 17.03 4.69 -10.23
CA ALA A 127 17.35 4.41 -11.62
C ALA A 127 18.55 3.47 -11.77
N GLU A 128 19.63 3.67 -10.99
CA GLU A 128 20.81 2.81 -10.98
C GLU A 128 20.49 1.37 -10.59
N LEU A 129 19.58 1.19 -9.62
CA LEU A 129 19.15 -0.14 -9.13
C LEU A 129 18.02 -0.77 -9.96
N GLY A 130 17.47 -0.05 -10.94
CA GLY A 130 16.39 -0.54 -11.79
C GLY A 130 15.01 -0.50 -11.12
N ALA A 131 14.86 0.22 -10.01
CA ALA A 131 13.57 0.43 -9.37
C ALA A 131 12.60 1.17 -10.28
N LYS A 132 11.33 0.76 -10.27
CA LYS A 132 10.27 1.33 -11.09
C LYS A 132 9.31 2.21 -10.29
N ILE A 133 9.27 2.02 -8.99
CA ILE A 133 8.42 2.77 -8.06
C ILE A 133 9.30 3.51 -7.07
N PHE A 134 8.93 4.76 -6.82
CA PHE A 134 9.51 5.58 -5.77
C PHE A 134 8.39 5.98 -4.81
N VAL A 135 8.37 5.39 -3.63
CA VAL A 135 7.34 5.69 -2.62
C VAL A 135 7.65 7.01 -1.92
N MET A 136 6.62 7.77 -1.65
CA MET A 136 6.67 9.02 -0.90
C MET A 136 5.76 8.92 0.33
N TRP A 137 6.35 8.52 1.46
CA TRP A 137 5.69 8.57 2.77
C TRP A 137 5.90 9.92 3.43
N GLY A 138 4.78 10.60 3.68
CA GLY A 138 4.78 11.95 4.24
C GLY A 138 4.68 12.00 5.77
N GLY A 139 5.33 11.10 6.51
CA GLY A 139 5.13 10.95 7.96
C GLY A 139 5.38 12.21 8.81
N ARG A 140 6.16 13.19 8.33
CA ARG A 140 6.34 14.50 8.98
C ARG A 140 5.64 15.64 8.25
N GLU A 141 5.00 15.39 7.12
CA GLU A 141 4.26 16.38 6.36
C GLU A 141 2.88 16.61 7.02
N GLY A 142 2.84 17.48 8.00
CA GLY A 142 1.63 17.74 8.80
C GLY A 142 1.85 18.74 9.92
N ALA A 143 0.99 18.69 10.94
CA ALA A 143 1.07 19.57 12.11
C ALA A 143 0.47 18.92 13.37
N GLU A 144 0.88 19.40 14.54
CA GLU A 144 0.22 19.15 15.83
C GLU A 144 -0.72 20.29 16.23
N TYR A 145 -0.54 21.47 15.63
CA TYR A 145 -1.28 22.69 15.99
C TYR A 145 -1.71 23.45 14.74
N ASP A 146 -2.99 23.67 14.55
CA ASP A 146 -3.56 24.35 13.38
C ASP A 146 -2.98 25.75 13.16
N ALA A 147 -2.64 26.46 14.22
CA ALA A 147 -2.03 27.77 14.15
C ALA A 147 -0.56 27.77 13.69
N ALA A 148 0.10 26.62 13.64
CA ALA A 148 1.52 26.49 13.34
C ALA A 148 1.82 26.37 11.85
N LYS A 149 0.83 25.99 11.03
CA LYS A 149 1.02 25.69 9.61
C LYS A 149 -0.21 26.08 8.77
N ASP A 150 -0.02 26.91 7.76
CA ASP A 150 -1.04 27.12 6.74
C ASP A 150 -1.10 25.90 5.83
N ILE A 151 -2.14 25.09 6.01
CA ILE A 151 -2.32 23.83 5.28
C ILE A 151 -2.42 24.03 3.77
N ARG A 152 -3.04 25.12 3.30
CA ARG A 152 -3.14 25.41 1.86
C ARG A 152 -1.76 25.68 1.26
N SER A 153 -0.97 26.50 1.93
CA SER A 153 0.42 26.76 1.52
C SER A 153 1.30 25.51 1.63
N ALA A 154 1.09 24.66 2.63
CA ALA A 154 1.80 23.39 2.79
C ALA A 154 1.50 22.43 1.62
N LEU A 155 0.23 22.27 1.26
CA LEU A 155 -0.19 21.47 0.10
C LEU A 155 0.39 22.03 -1.21
N GLU A 156 0.44 23.37 -1.37
CA GLU A 156 1.07 23.99 -2.52
C GLU A 156 2.58 23.72 -2.58
N ARG A 157 3.29 23.73 -1.44
CA ARG A 157 4.71 23.35 -1.39
C ARG A 157 4.91 21.87 -1.69
N TYR A 158 3.99 21.03 -1.24
CA TYR A 158 4.03 19.61 -1.58
C TYR A 158 3.82 19.39 -3.09
N ARG A 159 2.84 20.07 -3.68
CA ARG A 159 2.56 20.05 -5.13
C ARG A 159 3.78 20.52 -5.93
N GLU A 160 4.39 21.64 -5.54
CA GLU A 160 5.64 22.16 -6.14
C GLU A 160 6.75 21.10 -6.13
N ALA A 161 6.94 20.42 -4.98
CA ALA A 161 7.95 19.39 -4.83
C ALA A 161 7.70 18.21 -5.77
N VAL A 162 6.49 17.66 -5.77
CA VAL A 162 6.15 16.50 -6.60
C VAL A 162 6.24 16.81 -8.09
N ASN A 163 5.79 18.01 -8.53
CA ASN A 163 5.92 18.44 -9.92
C ASN A 163 7.38 18.56 -10.36
N LEU A 164 8.25 19.13 -9.50
CA LEU A 164 9.69 19.23 -9.77
C LEU A 164 10.33 17.84 -9.91
N LEU A 165 9.99 16.91 -9.01
CA LEU A 165 10.51 15.54 -9.04
C LEU A 165 10.02 14.79 -10.29
N GLY A 166 8.74 14.95 -10.67
CA GLY A 166 8.19 14.40 -11.90
C GLY A 166 8.89 14.93 -13.14
N GLN A 167 9.12 16.24 -13.19
CA GLN A 167 9.88 16.84 -14.31
C GLN A 167 11.32 16.31 -14.36
N TYR A 168 11.99 16.15 -13.20
CA TYR A 168 13.33 15.58 -13.14
C TYR A 168 13.42 14.17 -13.72
N VAL A 169 12.48 13.30 -13.38
CA VAL A 169 12.40 11.92 -13.92
C VAL A 169 12.25 11.95 -15.43
N VAL A 170 11.39 12.83 -15.97
CA VAL A 170 11.21 12.98 -17.42
C VAL A 170 12.48 13.49 -18.09
N ASP A 171 13.11 14.53 -17.56
CA ASP A 171 14.32 15.14 -18.14
C ASP A 171 15.51 14.15 -18.15
N LYS A 172 15.55 13.25 -17.18
CA LYS A 172 16.54 12.16 -17.12
C LYS A 172 16.20 10.95 -17.97
N GLY A 173 14.98 10.83 -18.48
CA GLY A 173 14.52 9.66 -19.20
C GLY A 173 14.42 8.41 -18.33
N TYR A 174 14.18 8.57 -17.02
CA TYR A 174 14.03 7.45 -16.11
C TYR A 174 12.62 6.84 -16.20
N ASP A 175 12.54 5.52 -16.13
CA ASP A 175 11.27 4.78 -16.08
C ASP A 175 10.87 4.54 -14.61
N ILE A 176 10.54 5.62 -13.92
CA ILE A 176 10.15 5.63 -12.51
C ILE A 176 8.81 6.35 -12.38
N LYS A 177 7.91 5.76 -11.58
CA LYS A 177 6.67 6.40 -11.13
C LYS A 177 6.70 6.62 -9.62
N PHE A 178 5.96 7.63 -9.17
CA PHE A 178 5.82 7.95 -7.75
C PHE A 178 4.57 7.30 -7.18
N ALA A 179 4.63 6.86 -5.93
CA ALA A 179 3.48 6.37 -5.19
C ALA A 179 3.40 7.09 -3.84
N ILE A 180 2.33 7.86 -3.63
CA ILE A 180 2.07 8.54 -2.36
C ILE A 180 1.47 7.54 -1.39
N GLU A 181 1.99 7.51 -0.18
CA GLU A 181 1.51 6.67 0.90
C GLU A 181 0.70 7.51 1.90
N PRO A 182 -0.63 7.37 1.91
CA PRO A 182 -1.50 8.07 2.85
C PRO A 182 -1.35 7.52 4.27
N LYS A 183 -1.36 8.43 5.26
CA LYS A 183 -1.42 8.07 6.69
C LYS A 183 -2.17 9.16 7.46
N PRO A 184 -3.11 8.82 8.36
CA PRO A 184 -3.93 9.84 9.03
C PRO A 184 -3.15 10.63 10.09
N ASN A 185 -2.31 9.98 10.85
CA ASN A 185 -1.56 10.52 11.98
C ASN A 185 -0.34 9.64 12.28
N GLU A 186 0.46 10.04 13.28
CA GLU A 186 1.69 9.34 13.70
C GLU A 186 2.78 9.29 12.60
N PRO A 187 3.90 9.96 12.86
CA PRO A 187 4.32 10.59 14.13
C PRO A 187 3.80 12.01 14.36
N ARG A 188 3.13 12.66 13.40
CA ARG A 188 2.45 13.94 13.59
C ARG A 188 1.02 13.72 14.09
N GLY A 189 0.43 14.73 14.76
CA GLY A 189 -0.96 14.70 15.17
C GLY A 189 -1.91 14.57 13.99
N ASP A 190 -1.69 15.38 12.94
CA ASP A 190 -2.37 15.32 11.67
C ASP A 190 -1.35 15.29 10.53
N ILE A 191 -1.42 14.28 9.67
CA ILE A 191 -0.59 14.17 8.47
C ILE A 191 -1.39 14.63 7.26
N LEU A 192 -0.74 15.35 6.34
CA LEU A 192 -1.34 15.73 5.07
C LEU A 192 -1.59 14.49 4.21
N LEU A 193 -2.70 14.49 3.47
CA LEU A 193 -3.14 13.38 2.62
C LEU A 193 -3.45 12.11 3.44
N PRO A 194 -4.35 12.19 4.43
CA PRO A 194 -4.53 11.15 5.45
C PRO A 194 -5.16 9.84 4.94
N THR A 195 -5.80 9.83 3.76
CA THR A 195 -6.47 8.67 3.18
C THR A 195 -6.29 8.63 1.67
N VAL A 196 -6.62 7.49 1.06
CA VAL A 196 -6.66 7.30 -0.40
C VAL A 196 -7.41 8.42 -1.11
N GLY A 197 -8.59 8.81 -0.62
CA GLY A 197 -9.40 9.86 -1.25
C GLY A 197 -8.72 11.24 -1.24
N HIS A 198 -8.07 11.62 -0.14
CA HIS A 198 -7.33 12.88 -0.05
C HIS A 198 -6.12 12.88 -1.01
N ALA A 199 -5.40 11.77 -1.06
CA ALA A 199 -4.25 11.64 -1.96
C ALA A 199 -4.67 11.65 -3.44
N LEU A 200 -5.79 11.03 -3.81
CA LEU A 200 -6.36 11.11 -5.17
C LEU A 200 -6.72 12.55 -5.56
N ALA A 201 -7.36 13.30 -4.65
CA ALA A 201 -7.68 14.71 -4.88
C ALA A 201 -6.40 15.55 -5.08
N PHE A 202 -5.36 15.30 -4.29
CA PHE A 202 -4.06 15.95 -4.45
C PHE A 202 -3.40 15.58 -5.78
N ILE A 203 -3.35 14.30 -6.15
CA ILE A 203 -2.77 13.82 -7.40
C ILE A 203 -3.44 14.49 -8.60
N SER A 204 -4.76 14.69 -8.57
CA SER A 204 -5.50 15.36 -9.64
C SER A 204 -5.08 16.81 -9.87
N SER A 205 -4.44 17.45 -8.88
CA SER A 205 -3.94 18.81 -8.97
C SER A 205 -2.52 18.95 -9.54
N LEU A 206 -1.83 17.82 -9.77
CA LEU A 206 -0.46 17.79 -10.28
C LEU A 206 -0.40 18.10 -11.77
N GLU A 207 0.76 18.55 -12.24
CA GLU A 207 1.01 18.80 -13.67
C GLU A 207 1.13 17.51 -14.48
N ARG A 208 1.58 16.43 -13.84
CA ARG A 208 1.76 15.10 -14.43
C ARG A 208 1.10 14.01 -13.57
N PRO A 209 -0.23 14.05 -13.45
CA PRO A 209 -0.94 13.12 -12.57
C PRO A 209 -0.77 11.64 -12.98
N GLU A 210 -0.44 11.36 -14.25
CA GLU A 210 -0.19 10.01 -14.77
C GLU A 210 1.08 9.37 -14.22
N MET A 211 2.04 10.18 -13.74
CA MET A 211 3.28 9.72 -13.14
C MET A 211 3.15 9.40 -11.65
N VAL A 212 2.05 9.81 -11.01
CA VAL A 212 1.85 9.71 -9.58
C VAL A 212 0.62 8.86 -9.29
N GLY A 213 0.81 7.85 -8.48
CA GLY A 213 -0.24 6.97 -7.96
C GLY A 213 -0.16 6.87 -6.46
N LEU A 214 -0.67 5.78 -5.95
CA LEU A 214 -0.85 5.50 -4.53
C LEU A 214 -0.06 4.28 -4.10
N ASN A 215 0.37 4.31 -2.85
CA ASN A 215 0.83 3.20 -2.05
C ASN A 215 -0.05 3.13 -0.79
N PRO A 216 -1.32 2.68 -0.87
CA PRO A 216 -2.12 2.53 0.33
C PRO A 216 -1.56 1.42 1.21
N GLU A 217 -1.56 1.68 2.52
CA GLU A 217 -1.22 0.70 3.52
C GLU A 217 -2.46 0.25 4.29
N VAL A 218 -2.56 -1.05 4.52
CA VAL A 218 -3.67 -1.68 5.25
C VAL A 218 -3.86 -1.07 6.63
N GLY A 219 -2.78 -0.92 7.39
CA GLY A 219 -2.81 -0.35 8.74
C GLY A 219 -3.27 1.10 8.75
N HIS A 220 -2.79 1.91 7.83
CA HIS A 220 -3.09 3.35 7.77
C HIS A 220 -4.58 3.62 7.51
N GLU A 221 -5.21 2.88 6.61
CA GLU A 221 -6.66 3.03 6.36
C GLU A 221 -7.49 2.60 7.58
N GLN A 222 -7.07 1.53 8.29
CA GLN A 222 -7.74 1.12 9.55
C GLN A 222 -7.50 2.10 10.70
N MET A 223 -6.34 2.77 10.78
CA MET A 223 -6.11 3.86 11.72
C MET A 223 -7.09 5.02 11.51
N ALA A 224 -7.47 5.29 10.25
CA ALA A 224 -8.51 6.26 9.90
C ALA A 224 -9.94 5.75 10.14
N GLY A 225 -10.12 4.52 10.61
CA GLY A 225 -11.43 3.89 10.80
C GLY A 225 -12.11 3.44 9.51
N LEU A 226 -11.36 3.26 8.45
CA LEU A 226 -11.86 2.90 7.13
C LEU A 226 -11.65 1.41 6.81
N ASN A 227 -12.43 0.90 5.85
CA ASN A 227 -12.21 -0.41 5.27
C ASN A 227 -11.15 -0.32 4.18
N TYR A 228 -9.98 -0.91 4.42
CA TYR A 228 -8.85 -0.83 3.49
C TYR A 228 -9.10 -1.54 2.15
N ALA A 229 -9.87 -2.62 2.11
CA ALA A 229 -10.20 -3.27 0.84
C ALA A 229 -11.02 -2.33 -0.06
N THR A 230 -11.95 -1.55 0.51
CA THR A 230 -12.71 -0.52 -0.22
C THR A 230 -11.80 0.63 -0.68
N ALA A 231 -10.88 1.08 0.16
CA ALA A 231 -9.94 2.14 -0.20
C ALA A 231 -9.00 1.71 -1.34
N ILE A 232 -8.49 0.48 -1.29
CA ILE A 232 -7.64 -0.08 -2.36
C ILE A 232 -8.45 -0.29 -3.65
N ALA A 233 -9.71 -0.73 -3.56
CA ALA A 233 -10.62 -0.82 -4.71
C ALA A 233 -10.82 0.56 -5.37
N GLN A 234 -10.93 1.64 -4.58
CA GLN A 234 -10.99 3.01 -5.11
C GLN A 234 -9.70 3.40 -5.84
N ALA A 235 -8.53 3.03 -5.31
CA ALA A 235 -7.25 3.26 -6.00
C ALA A 235 -7.18 2.50 -7.34
N LEU A 236 -7.65 1.25 -7.39
CA LEU A 236 -7.77 0.46 -8.63
C LEU A 236 -8.74 1.11 -9.62
N TYR A 237 -9.92 1.55 -9.17
CA TYR A 237 -10.92 2.23 -10.00
C TYR A 237 -10.33 3.45 -10.73
N HIS A 238 -9.49 4.24 -10.05
CA HIS A 238 -8.81 5.39 -10.64
C HIS A 238 -7.56 5.03 -11.46
N GLY A 239 -7.18 3.74 -11.55
CA GLY A 239 -5.93 3.32 -12.19
C GLY A 239 -4.68 3.85 -11.49
N LYS A 240 -4.77 4.06 -10.16
CA LYS A 240 -3.74 4.72 -9.35
C LYS A 240 -3.08 3.81 -8.31
N LEU A 241 -3.41 2.53 -8.24
CA LEU A 241 -2.70 1.59 -7.38
C LEU A 241 -1.34 1.24 -8.01
N PHE A 242 -0.28 1.97 -7.64
CA PHE A 242 1.07 1.76 -8.19
C PHE A 242 1.93 0.89 -7.30
N HIS A 243 1.68 0.90 -6.00
CA HIS A 243 2.30 0.07 -4.99
C HIS A 243 1.28 -0.26 -3.90
N LEU A 244 1.59 -1.14 -2.98
CA LEU A 244 0.68 -1.58 -1.93
C LEU A 244 1.48 -2.10 -0.75
N ASP A 245 1.20 -1.60 0.45
CA ASP A 245 1.79 -2.06 1.70
C ASP A 245 0.81 -2.93 2.49
N LEU A 246 1.21 -4.17 2.69
CA LEU A 246 0.44 -5.20 3.39
C LEU A 246 0.97 -5.39 4.81
N ASN A 247 0.09 -5.23 5.78
CA ASN A 247 0.35 -5.54 7.18
C ASN A 247 -0.94 -5.90 7.91
N GLY A 248 -0.92 -5.92 9.24
CA GLY A 248 -2.08 -6.16 10.08
C GLY A 248 -2.28 -5.06 11.10
N GLN A 249 -3.54 -4.69 11.31
CA GLN A 249 -3.97 -3.66 12.24
C GLN A 249 -5.23 -4.11 12.98
N ARG A 250 -5.39 -3.70 14.23
CA ARG A 250 -6.59 -4.01 15.04
C ARG A 250 -7.38 -2.74 15.35
N GLY A 251 -8.10 -2.24 14.36
CA GLY A 251 -8.95 -1.06 14.48
C GLY A 251 -8.16 0.24 14.67
N ILE A 252 -8.85 1.26 15.21
CA ILE A 252 -8.30 2.62 15.38
C ILE A 252 -7.33 2.62 16.58
N LYS A 253 -6.05 2.62 16.31
CA LYS A 253 -4.95 2.66 17.28
C LYS A 253 -3.73 3.36 16.66
N TYR A 254 -2.60 3.34 17.39
CA TYR A 254 -1.28 3.58 16.80
C TYR A 254 -0.98 2.54 15.71
N ASP A 255 -0.05 2.84 14.86
CA ASP A 255 0.37 1.93 13.80
C ASP A 255 1.03 0.68 14.37
N GLN A 256 0.32 -0.46 14.27
CA GLN A 256 0.77 -1.69 14.89
C GLN A 256 1.72 -2.51 14.03
N ASP A 257 1.64 -2.36 12.71
CA ASP A 257 2.45 -3.08 11.74
C ASP A 257 2.54 -4.59 12.02
N LEU A 258 1.40 -5.22 12.35
CA LEU A 258 1.36 -6.65 12.57
C LEU A 258 1.61 -7.42 11.25
N VAL A 259 1.92 -8.69 11.36
CA VAL A 259 1.94 -9.61 10.21
C VAL A 259 0.60 -9.55 9.48
N PHE A 260 0.63 -9.55 8.15
CA PHE A 260 -0.56 -9.47 7.30
C PHE A 260 -1.64 -10.50 7.70
N GLY A 261 -2.86 -10.02 7.86
CA GLY A 261 -4.01 -10.83 8.28
C GLY A 261 -4.12 -11.08 9.80
N HIS A 262 -3.11 -10.74 10.60
CA HIS A 262 -3.17 -10.97 12.06
C HIS A 262 -4.06 -9.97 12.83
N GLY A 263 -4.55 -8.94 12.16
CA GLY A 263 -5.46 -7.94 12.75
C GLY A 263 -6.92 -8.20 12.42
N ASP A 264 -7.21 -8.35 11.12
CA ASP A 264 -8.54 -8.48 10.53
C ASP A 264 -8.48 -9.48 9.36
N LEU A 265 -8.72 -10.76 9.66
CA LEU A 265 -8.57 -11.83 8.68
C LEU A 265 -9.66 -11.81 7.61
N HIS A 266 -10.89 -11.39 7.96
CA HIS A 266 -11.98 -11.30 6.98
C HIS A 266 -11.72 -10.24 5.93
N ASN A 267 -11.25 -9.07 6.35
CA ASN A 267 -10.95 -7.98 5.43
C ASN A 267 -9.69 -8.27 4.62
N ALA A 268 -8.70 -8.97 5.21
CA ALA A 268 -7.54 -9.48 4.48
C ALA A 268 -7.94 -10.47 3.38
N PHE A 269 -8.90 -11.36 3.66
CA PHE A 269 -9.46 -12.27 2.65
C PHE A 269 -10.14 -11.50 1.52
N ALA A 270 -10.98 -10.51 1.84
CA ALA A 270 -11.63 -9.68 0.83
C ALA A 270 -10.62 -8.89 -0.03
N LEU A 271 -9.54 -8.39 0.59
CA LEU A 271 -8.46 -7.73 -0.13
C LEU A 271 -7.73 -8.69 -1.08
N VAL A 272 -7.36 -9.88 -0.61
CA VAL A 272 -6.66 -10.87 -1.46
C VAL A 272 -7.56 -11.30 -2.61
N ASP A 273 -8.86 -11.49 -2.37
CA ASP A 273 -9.82 -11.78 -3.44
C ASP A 273 -9.90 -10.63 -4.48
N LEU A 274 -9.90 -9.39 -4.02
CA LEU A 274 -9.82 -8.22 -4.91
C LEU A 274 -8.53 -8.21 -5.74
N LEU A 275 -7.38 -8.44 -5.11
CA LEU A 275 -6.07 -8.37 -5.78
C LEU A 275 -5.84 -9.52 -6.78
N GLU A 276 -6.31 -10.73 -6.45
CA GLU A 276 -6.06 -11.93 -7.26
C GLU A 276 -7.16 -12.20 -8.29
N ASN A 277 -8.42 -11.89 -7.97
CA ASN A 277 -9.58 -12.22 -8.79
C ASN A 277 -10.34 -10.98 -9.30
N GLY A 278 -9.92 -9.77 -8.97
CA GLY A 278 -10.62 -8.53 -9.36
C GLY A 278 -11.90 -8.25 -8.58
N GLY A 279 -12.17 -8.99 -7.49
CA GLY A 279 -13.36 -8.82 -6.66
C GLY A 279 -14.60 -9.56 -7.16
N PRO A 280 -15.79 -9.23 -6.61
CA PRO A 280 -17.04 -10.00 -6.84
C PRO A 280 -17.50 -10.10 -8.29
N ASP A 281 -17.25 -9.09 -9.10
CA ASP A 281 -17.65 -9.01 -10.51
C ASP A 281 -16.56 -9.51 -11.48
N GLY A 282 -15.42 -10.00 -10.97
CA GLY A 282 -14.32 -10.52 -11.78
C GLY A 282 -13.58 -9.45 -12.58
N GLY A 283 -13.38 -8.27 -12.00
CA GLY A 283 -12.60 -7.19 -12.58
C GLY A 283 -11.13 -7.56 -12.79
N ARG A 284 -10.31 -6.56 -13.19
CA ARG A 284 -8.89 -6.80 -13.44
C ARG A 284 -8.14 -7.03 -12.12
N ALA A 285 -7.41 -8.14 -12.05
CA ALA A 285 -6.49 -8.44 -10.94
C ALA A 285 -5.32 -7.43 -10.88
N TYR A 286 -4.77 -7.26 -9.69
CA TYR A 286 -3.57 -6.44 -9.48
C TYR A 286 -2.31 -7.20 -9.88
N GLU A 287 -1.51 -6.60 -10.75
CA GLU A 287 -0.28 -7.21 -11.27
C GLU A 287 1.00 -6.71 -10.59
N GLY A 288 0.88 -5.76 -9.64
CA GLY A 288 2.02 -5.18 -8.95
C GLY A 288 2.56 -6.03 -7.79
N MET A 289 3.56 -5.51 -7.12
CA MET A 289 4.19 -6.16 -5.98
C MET A 289 3.26 -6.28 -4.78
N ARG A 290 3.40 -7.36 -4.01
CA ARG A 290 2.83 -7.53 -2.68
C ARG A 290 3.92 -7.21 -1.68
N HIS A 291 4.02 -5.95 -1.30
CA HIS A 291 5.01 -5.49 -0.35
C HIS A 291 4.48 -5.65 1.08
N PHE A 292 5.34 -6.09 2.00
CA PHE A 292 4.99 -6.24 3.40
C PHE A 292 5.69 -5.15 4.22
N ASP A 293 4.91 -4.18 4.72
CA ASP A 293 5.34 -3.19 5.68
C ASP A 293 4.82 -3.56 7.07
N TYR A 294 5.63 -4.28 7.80
CA TYR A 294 5.30 -4.79 9.13
C TYR A 294 6.50 -4.65 10.06
N LYS A 295 6.28 -4.79 11.36
CA LYS A 295 7.37 -4.78 12.36
C LYS A 295 7.37 -6.09 13.14
N PRO A 296 8.47 -6.87 13.14
CA PRO A 296 8.63 -7.98 14.06
C PRO A 296 8.49 -7.49 15.50
N SER A 297 7.63 -8.14 16.30
CA SER A 297 7.35 -7.71 17.66
C SER A 297 8.65 -7.47 18.46
N ARG A 298 8.63 -6.49 19.34
CA ARG A 298 9.75 -6.18 20.27
C ARG A 298 10.15 -7.40 21.13
N THR A 299 9.26 -8.36 21.32
CA THR A 299 9.48 -9.58 22.09
C THR A 299 10.26 -10.66 21.36
N GLU A 300 10.39 -10.54 20.05
CA GLU A 300 11.03 -11.54 19.20
C GLU A 300 12.56 -11.37 19.16
N ASP A 301 13.27 -12.48 18.97
CA ASP A 301 14.68 -12.53 18.58
C ASP A 301 14.84 -12.54 17.05
N GLU A 302 16.05 -12.83 16.57
CA GLU A 302 16.29 -12.92 15.11
C GLU A 302 15.48 -14.06 14.46
N THR A 303 15.25 -15.17 15.16
CA THR A 303 14.42 -16.27 14.65
C THR A 303 13.00 -15.77 14.40
N GLY A 304 12.43 -15.02 15.35
CA GLY A 304 11.09 -14.42 15.22
C GLY A 304 10.99 -13.38 14.08
N VAL A 305 12.10 -12.70 13.72
CA VAL A 305 12.12 -11.84 12.52
C VAL A 305 11.85 -12.68 11.26
N TRP A 306 12.55 -13.80 11.11
CA TRP A 306 12.41 -14.66 9.93
C TRP A 306 11.09 -15.47 9.93
N ASP A 307 10.59 -15.84 11.10
CA ASP A 307 9.24 -16.43 11.24
C ASP A 307 8.18 -15.43 10.77
N SER A 308 8.35 -14.15 11.08
CA SER A 308 7.43 -13.09 10.63
C SER A 308 7.45 -12.90 9.12
N VAL A 309 8.64 -12.95 8.48
CA VAL A 309 8.78 -12.94 7.00
C VAL A 309 7.96 -14.07 6.39
N GLN A 310 8.17 -15.30 6.88
CA GLN A 310 7.46 -16.48 6.37
C GLN A 310 5.95 -16.39 6.67
N ALA A 311 5.55 -15.89 7.83
CA ALA A 311 4.15 -15.75 8.22
C ALA A 311 3.39 -14.80 7.27
N ASN A 312 3.98 -13.67 6.88
CA ASN A 312 3.39 -12.75 5.91
C ASN A 312 3.09 -13.44 4.58
N MET A 313 4.08 -14.07 3.97
CA MET A 313 3.93 -14.78 2.69
C MET A 313 2.95 -15.95 2.80
N ARG A 314 3.05 -16.75 3.87
CA ARG A 314 2.17 -17.92 4.08
C ARG A 314 0.71 -17.51 4.29
N THR A 315 0.46 -16.44 5.04
CA THR A 315 -0.90 -15.92 5.23
C THR A 315 -1.49 -15.45 3.90
N TYR A 316 -0.72 -14.69 3.11
CA TYR A 316 -1.17 -14.27 1.78
C TYR A 316 -1.51 -15.47 0.88
N LEU A 317 -0.61 -16.45 0.78
CA LEU A 317 -0.82 -17.66 -0.03
C LEU A 317 -2.01 -18.50 0.43
N LEU A 318 -2.22 -18.62 1.76
CA LEU A 318 -3.41 -19.29 2.29
C LEU A 318 -4.68 -18.56 1.85
N LEU A 319 -4.73 -17.24 1.97
CA LEU A 319 -5.88 -16.45 1.57
C LEU A 319 -6.12 -16.49 0.06
N LYS A 320 -5.06 -16.49 -0.75
CA LYS A 320 -5.11 -16.65 -2.21
C LYS A 320 -5.78 -17.95 -2.62
N GLU A 321 -5.36 -19.08 -2.01
CA GLU A 321 -5.98 -20.39 -2.28
C GLU A 321 -7.44 -20.44 -1.80
N ARG A 322 -7.76 -19.82 -0.65
CA ARG A 322 -9.13 -19.73 -0.15
C ARG A 322 -10.02 -18.87 -1.04
N ALA A 323 -9.51 -17.74 -1.52
CA ALA A 323 -10.23 -16.87 -2.46
C ALA A 323 -10.52 -17.60 -3.78
N LYS A 324 -9.54 -18.32 -4.32
CA LYS A 324 -9.72 -19.16 -5.51
C LYS A 324 -10.80 -20.23 -5.31
N ALA A 325 -10.76 -20.96 -4.18
CA ALA A 325 -11.78 -21.97 -3.85
C ALA A 325 -13.17 -21.34 -3.69
N PHE A 326 -13.27 -20.20 -3.01
CA PHE A 326 -14.50 -19.44 -2.85
C PHE A 326 -15.12 -19.06 -4.21
N ARG A 327 -14.30 -18.53 -5.13
CA ARG A 327 -14.78 -18.16 -6.48
C ARG A 327 -15.19 -19.37 -7.33
N ALA A 328 -14.63 -20.53 -7.08
CA ALA A 328 -14.96 -21.78 -7.80
C ALA A 328 -16.18 -22.51 -7.21
N ASP A 329 -16.66 -22.15 -6.02
CA ASP A 329 -17.77 -22.83 -5.34
C ASP A 329 -19.11 -22.55 -6.05
N PRO A 330 -19.83 -23.58 -6.53
CA PRO A 330 -21.11 -23.40 -7.22
C PRO A 330 -22.17 -22.70 -6.36
N GLU A 331 -22.22 -22.95 -5.05
CA GLU A 331 -23.18 -22.29 -4.15
C GLU A 331 -22.85 -20.80 -4.01
N VAL A 332 -21.56 -20.42 -3.97
CA VAL A 332 -21.15 -19.03 -3.99
C VAL A 332 -21.61 -18.35 -5.27
N GLN A 333 -21.43 -19.00 -6.43
CA GLN A 333 -21.87 -18.44 -7.71
C GLN A 333 -23.42 -18.30 -7.80
N GLU A 334 -24.14 -19.27 -7.27
CA GLU A 334 -25.60 -19.22 -7.18
C GLU A 334 -26.07 -18.05 -6.31
N VAL A 335 -25.45 -17.86 -5.13
CA VAL A 335 -25.78 -16.74 -4.21
C VAL A 335 -25.39 -15.39 -4.79
N LEU A 336 -24.25 -15.28 -5.46
CA LEU A 336 -23.84 -14.05 -6.15
C LEU A 336 -24.84 -13.66 -7.24
N ALA A 337 -25.30 -14.62 -8.04
CA ALA A 337 -26.31 -14.39 -9.06
C ALA A 337 -27.66 -13.98 -8.44
N ALA A 338 -28.12 -14.69 -7.41
CA ALA A 338 -29.36 -14.35 -6.68
C ALA A 338 -29.28 -12.98 -5.98
N ALA A 339 -28.09 -12.61 -5.52
CA ALA A 339 -27.77 -11.30 -4.94
C ALA A 339 -27.59 -10.19 -6.01
N ARG A 340 -27.70 -10.53 -7.28
CA ARG A 340 -27.54 -9.62 -8.43
C ARG A 340 -26.19 -8.91 -8.50
N VAL A 341 -25.15 -9.51 -7.96
CA VAL A 341 -23.79 -8.92 -8.00
C VAL A 341 -23.32 -8.68 -9.44
N PRO A 342 -23.53 -9.59 -10.42
CA PRO A 342 -23.15 -9.36 -11.81
C PRO A 342 -23.86 -8.17 -12.47
N GLU A 343 -25.04 -7.76 -11.95
CA GLU A 343 -25.79 -6.62 -12.49
C GLU A 343 -25.09 -5.27 -12.21
N LEU A 344 -24.17 -5.21 -11.24
CA LEU A 344 -23.38 -3.99 -10.98
C LEU A 344 -22.49 -3.58 -12.17
N SER A 345 -22.10 -4.50 -13.02
CA SER A 345 -21.31 -4.22 -14.23
C SER A 345 -22.17 -3.72 -15.40
N VAL A 346 -23.49 -3.86 -15.30
CA VAL A 346 -24.44 -3.37 -16.33
C VAL A 346 -24.67 -1.86 -16.13
N PRO A 347 -24.47 -1.02 -17.17
CA PRO A 347 -24.76 0.40 -17.06
C PRO A 347 -26.22 0.65 -16.65
N THR A 348 -26.46 1.66 -15.81
CA THR A 348 -27.81 2.05 -15.37
C THR A 348 -28.67 2.58 -16.52
N LEU A 349 -28.04 3.31 -17.44
CA LEU A 349 -28.68 3.85 -18.64
C LEU A 349 -28.26 3.06 -19.87
N GLY A 350 -29.15 2.85 -20.79
CA GLY A 350 -28.89 2.24 -22.09
C GLY A 350 -28.06 3.15 -23.01
N ASP A 351 -27.56 2.60 -24.11
CA ASP A 351 -26.78 3.36 -25.10
C ASP A 351 -27.62 4.52 -25.69
N GLY A 352 -27.14 5.75 -25.48
CA GLY A 352 -27.82 6.96 -25.93
C GLY A 352 -28.99 7.40 -25.05
N GLU A 353 -29.30 6.68 -23.98
CA GLU A 353 -30.33 7.06 -23.02
C GLU A 353 -29.81 8.20 -22.12
N GLY A 354 -30.66 9.23 -21.97
CA GLY A 354 -30.43 10.34 -21.06
C GLY A 354 -31.60 10.50 -20.07
N TYR A 355 -31.59 11.62 -19.35
CA TYR A 355 -32.65 11.91 -18.38
C TYR A 355 -34.05 12.08 -19.05
N THR A 356 -34.08 12.45 -20.32
CA THR A 356 -35.37 12.63 -21.08
C THR A 356 -36.05 11.29 -21.31
N GLU A 357 -35.28 10.29 -21.75
CA GLU A 357 -35.72 8.93 -21.99
C GLU A 357 -36.13 8.26 -20.68
N LEU A 358 -35.28 8.41 -19.63
CA LEU A 358 -35.57 7.88 -18.30
C LEU A 358 -36.86 8.48 -17.69
N LEU A 359 -37.12 9.79 -17.89
CA LEU A 359 -38.34 10.44 -17.43
C LEU A 359 -39.60 9.97 -18.21
N ALA A 360 -39.41 9.52 -19.44
CA ALA A 360 -40.48 8.96 -20.26
C ALA A 360 -40.72 7.47 -20.02
N ASP A 361 -39.75 6.77 -19.37
CA ASP A 361 -39.86 5.35 -19.07
C ASP A 361 -40.81 5.12 -17.87
N ARG A 362 -42.03 4.70 -18.16
CA ARG A 362 -43.03 4.38 -17.13
C ARG A 362 -42.61 3.20 -16.24
N SER A 363 -41.81 2.27 -16.76
CA SER A 363 -41.33 1.11 -16.02
C SER A 363 -40.33 1.50 -14.91
N ALA A 364 -39.66 2.63 -15.07
CA ALA A 364 -38.71 3.16 -14.09
C ALA A 364 -39.40 3.88 -12.91
N TRP A 365 -40.68 4.22 -13.01
CA TRP A 365 -41.41 4.93 -11.93
C TRP A 365 -42.83 4.39 -11.72
N GLU A 366 -43.81 4.66 -12.65
CA GLU A 366 -45.22 4.36 -12.40
C GLU A 366 -45.52 2.86 -12.34
N GLU A 367 -44.81 2.06 -13.12
CA GLU A 367 -44.99 0.61 -13.20
C GLU A 367 -44.02 -0.15 -12.30
N PHE A 368 -43.04 0.56 -11.68
CA PHE A 368 -42.08 -0.07 -10.79
C PHE A 368 -42.72 -0.42 -9.44
N ASP A 369 -42.80 -1.72 -9.15
CA ASP A 369 -43.30 -2.22 -7.87
C ASP A 369 -42.25 -2.12 -6.77
N SER A 370 -42.08 -0.93 -6.21
CA SER A 370 -41.18 -0.72 -5.05
C SER A 370 -41.65 -1.49 -3.81
N GLY A 371 -42.95 -1.80 -3.69
CA GLY A 371 -43.53 -2.58 -2.59
C GLY A 371 -43.08 -4.03 -2.57
N ALA A 372 -42.71 -4.59 -3.74
CA ALA A 372 -42.17 -5.95 -3.82
C ALA A 372 -40.85 -6.15 -3.05
N TYR A 373 -40.18 -5.06 -2.71
CA TYR A 373 -38.94 -5.11 -1.89
C TYR A 373 -39.21 -5.17 -0.38
N TYR A 374 -40.46 -4.87 0.04
CA TYR A 374 -40.85 -4.97 1.43
C TYR A 374 -41.16 -6.43 1.81
N ASN A 375 -40.27 -7.07 2.58
CA ASN A 375 -40.35 -8.48 2.98
C ASN A 375 -40.36 -9.51 1.84
N GLY A 376 -40.27 -9.09 0.57
CA GLY A 376 -40.41 -9.95 -0.58
C GLY A 376 -39.14 -10.26 -1.36
N LYS A 377 -38.18 -9.33 -1.35
CA LYS A 377 -36.90 -9.50 -2.08
C LYS A 377 -35.69 -9.29 -1.16
N GLY A 378 -34.96 -10.34 -0.90
CA GLY A 378 -33.67 -10.29 -0.20
C GLY A 378 -32.51 -10.50 -1.17
N PHE A 379 -31.34 -9.99 -0.85
CA PHE A 379 -30.12 -10.14 -1.66
C PHE A 379 -29.22 -11.27 -1.18
N GLY A 380 -29.50 -11.95 -0.07
CA GLY A 380 -28.71 -13.07 0.40
C GLY A 380 -27.30 -12.72 0.89
N PHE A 381 -26.99 -11.46 1.15
CA PHE A 381 -25.65 -11.02 1.55
C PHE A 381 -25.12 -11.70 2.82
N VAL A 382 -26.02 -12.02 3.79
CA VAL A 382 -25.63 -12.77 5.00
C VAL A 382 -25.15 -14.18 4.64
N ARG A 383 -25.84 -14.86 3.69
CA ARG A 383 -25.43 -16.20 3.23
C ARG A 383 -24.08 -16.13 2.53
N LEU A 384 -23.87 -15.13 1.67
CA LEU A 384 -22.61 -14.92 0.96
C LEU A 384 -21.45 -14.70 1.95
N GLN A 385 -21.66 -13.86 2.96
CA GLN A 385 -20.65 -13.62 4.01
C GLN A 385 -20.38 -14.88 4.84
N GLN A 386 -21.42 -15.71 5.09
CA GLN A 386 -21.25 -16.99 5.79
C GLN A 386 -20.42 -17.96 4.95
N LEU A 387 -20.67 -18.06 3.64
CA LEU A 387 -19.87 -18.89 2.72
C LEU A 387 -18.40 -18.44 2.69
N ALA A 388 -18.14 -17.13 2.64
CA ALA A 388 -16.79 -16.60 2.76
C ALA A 388 -16.11 -17.03 4.06
N THR A 389 -16.83 -16.99 5.19
CA THR A 389 -16.36 -17.46 6.49
C THR A 389 -16.03 -18.97 6.47
N GLU A 390 -16.90 -19.79 5.88
CA GLU A 390 -16.71 -21.24 5.78
C GLU A 390 -15.46 -21.61 4.96
N HIS A 391 -15.24 -20.93 3.82
CA HIS A 391 -14.03 -21.06 3.03
C HIS A 391 -12.79 -20.61 3.80
N LEU A 392 -12.85 -19.45 4.46
CA LEU A 392 -11.75 -18.92 5.24
C LEU A 392 -11.31 -19.88 6.36
N LEU A 393 -12.27 -20.49 7.05
CA LEU A 393 -12.02 -21.46 8.12
C LEU A 393 -11.68 -22.88 7.61
N GLY A 394 -11.76 -23.12 6.30
CA GLY A 394 -11.49 -24.42 5.72
C GLY A 394 -12.57 -25.46 5.97
N ALA A 395 -13.80 -25.04 6.22
CA ALA A 395 -14.98 -25.89 6.33
C ALA A 395 -15.52 -26.31 4.95
N ARG A 396 -15.02 -25.66 3.92
CA ARG A 396 -15.28 -25.93 2.49
C ARG A 396 -14.00 -26.03 1.70
#